data_6dddaea1016f385ba2c67a2af9592aea
#
_entry.id   6dddaea1016f385ba2c67a2af9592aea
#
_cell.length_a   1.000
_cell.length_b   1.000
_cell.length_c   1.000
_cell.angle_alpha   90.00
_cell.angle_beta   90.00
_cell.angle_gamma   90.00
#
_symmetry.space_group_name_H-M   'P 1'
#
loop_
_entity.id
_entity.type
_entity.pdbx_description
1 polymer ?
#
loop_
_entity_poly.entity_id
_entity_poly.type
_entity_poly.pdbx_seq_one_letter_code
_entity_poly.pdbx_strand_id
1 'polypeptide(L)'
;MTRELRGLGLGLLAGLTVVGGAYGVSAVVTHGQPAEKTEQKTSTKSAPAAGGAVASTQLVASGRGLYLQVCANCHGQQAQGVIGPNLHHLNDPDAKVYHNIANGFAGRMPSYKDKLSDGQIKTLVAYVQSLE
;
A
#
# COMPACT_ATOMS: atom_id res chain seq x y z
N MET A 1 0.73 52.01 14.09
CA MET A 1 1.30 52.54 12.84
C MET A 1 0.75 51.69 11.70
N THR A 2 -0.16 52.28 11.01
CA THR A 2 -0.93 51.90 9.86
C THR A 2 -0.07 51.72 8.62
N ARG A 3 -0.26 50.68 7.82
CA ARG A 3 -0.13 50.76 6.35
C ARG A 3 -0.99 49.68 5.68
N GLU A 4 -2.13 50.18 5.26
CA GLU A 4 -2.96 49.64 4.19
C GLU A 4 -2.22 49.67 2.84
N LEU A 5 -2.45 48.71 1.99
CA LEU A 5 -2.37 48.77 0.52
C LEU A 5 -3.10 47.56 -0.01
N ARG A 6 -4.30 47.68 -0.30
CA ARG A 6 -5.15 47.88 -1.49
C ARG A 6 -4.41 47.57 -2.80
N GLY A 7 -4.85 46.50 -3.43
CA GLY A 7 -4.52 46.12 -4.79
C GLY A 7 -5.67 45.32 -5.40
N LEU A 8 -6.67 46.06 -5.89
CA LEU A 8 -7.70 45.53 -6.81
C LEU A 8 -7.05 45.23 -8.16
N GLY A 9 -7.23 44.04 -8.67
CA GLY A 9 -6.90 43.63 -10.02
C GLY A 9 -8.08 42.88 -10.64
N LEU A 10 -9.02 43.66 -11.15
CA LEU A 10 -10.14 43.20 -11.96
C LEU A 10 -9.62 42.88 -13.37
N GLY A 11 -9.67 41.64 -13.79
CA GLY A 11 -9.28 41.21 -15.14
C GLY A 11 -10.33 40.27 -15.75
N LEU A 12 -11.31 40.87 -16.35
CA LEU A 12 -12.38 40.26 -17.12
C LEU A 12 -11.93 40.21 -18.58
N LEU A 13 -11.78 39.05 -19.17
CA LEU A 13 -11.85 38.92 -20.64
C LEU A 13 -12.43 37.57 -21.03
N ALA A 14 -13.57 37.67 -21.63
CA ALA A 14 -14.29 36.66 -22.35
C ALA A 14 -13.53 36.23 -23.61
N GLY A 15 -13.56 34.95 -23.89
CA GLY A 15 -13.08 34.40 -25.15
C GLY A 15 -13.95 33.21 -25.53
N LEU A 16 -15.04 33.51 -26.18
CA LEU A 16 -15.96 32.57 -26.79
C LEU A 16 -15.44 32.22 -28.19
N THR A 17 -15.03 31.01 -28.44
CA THR A 17 -14.89 30.49 -29.83
C THR A 17 -15.55 29.13 -29.94
N VAL A 18 -16.75 29.15 -30.47
CA VAL A 18 -17.44 28.00 -31.03
C VAL A 18 -16.87 27.77 -32.42
N VAL A 19 -16.31 26.62 -32.66
CA VAL A 19 -16.12 26.12 -34.02
C VAL A 19 -16.72 24.71 -34.09
N GLY A 20 -17.82 24.68 -34.81
CA GLY A 20 -18.51 23.47 -35.17
C GLY A 20 -17.69 22.64 -36.17
N GLY A 21 -17.75 21.33 -36.02
CA GLY A 21 -17.27 20.34 -36.95
C GLY A 21 -18.10 19.10 -36.82
N ALA A 22 -19.16 19.05 -37.58
CA ALA A 22 -19.97 17.84 -37.80
C ALA A 22 -19.21 16.92 -38.77
N TYR A 23 -18.87 15.74 -38.35
CA TYR A 23 -18.71 14.56 -39.22
C TYR A 23 -18.86 13.32 -38.36
N GLY A 24 -19.84 12.56 -38.67
CA GLY A 24 -19.77 11.27 -39.28
C GLY A 24 -20.41 10.24 -38.38
N VAL A 25 -21.66 9.95 -38.69
CA VAL A 25 -22.43 8.80 -38.23
C VAL A 25 -21.71 7.53 -38.68
N SER A 26 -21.28 6.71 -37.73
CA SER A 26 -21.06 5.28 -37.96
C SER A 26 -21.67 4.51 -36.82
N ALA A 27 -22.83 4.02 -37.10
CA ALA A 27 -23.47 2.99 -36.31
C ALA A 27 -22.69 1.70 -36.46
N VAL A 28 -22.16 1.17 -35.37
CA VAL A 28 -21.71 -0.22 -35.30
C VAL A 28 -22.10 -0.79 -33.95
N VAL A 29 -23.11 -1.62 -34.01
CA VAL A 29 -23.27 -2.90 -33.35
C VAL A 29 -23.12 -2.96 -31.85
N THR A 30 -24.24 -2.95 -31.18
CA THR A 30 -24.51 -3.61 -29.91
C THR A 30 -23.89 -5.02 -29.87
N HIS A 31 -22.84 -5.17 -29.09
CA HIS A 31 -22.54 -6.46 -28.50
C HIS A 31 -22.63 -6.30 -27.01
N GLY A 32 -23.71 -6.82 -26.46
CA GLY A 32 -23.87 -7.02 -25.04
C GLY A 32 -22.71 -7.86 -24.51
N GLN A 33 -21.92 -7.27 -23.65
CA GLN A 33 -21.02 -8.04 -22.80
C GLN A 33 -21.77 -8.33 -21.51
N PRO A 34 -21.95 -9.61 -21.19
CA PRO A 34 -22.39 -9.99 -19.85
C PRO A 34 -21.28 -9.64 -18.88
N ALA A 35 -21.67 -9.09 -17.75
CA ALA A 35 -20.81 -8.88 -16.59
C ALA A 35 -20.15 -10.22 -16.21
N GLU A 36 -18.92 -10.39 -16.59
CA GLU A 36 -18.09 -11.51 -16.15
C GLU A 36 -17.56 -11.18 -14.76
N LYS A 37 -18.27 -11.73 -13.79
CA LYS A 37 -17.80 -11.90 -12.44
C LYS A 37 -16.55 -12.78 -12.50
N THR A 38 -15.38 -12.20 -12.62
CA THR A 38 -14.15 -12.93 -12.47
C THR A 38 -13.92 -13.17 -10.98
N GLU A 39 -14.52 -14.22 -10.47
CA GLU A 39 -14.04 -14.88 -9.26
C GLU A 39 -12.68 -15.50 -9.60
N GLN A 40 -11.64 -14.74 -9.37
CA GLN A 40 -10.28 -15.27 -9.46
C GLN A 40 -9.95 -16.03 -8.18
N LYS A 41 -10.54 -17.22 -8.11
CA LYS A 41 -10.15 -18.27 -7.18
C LYS A 41 -8.86 -18.89 -7.68
N THR A 42 -7.76 -18.21 -7.50
CA THR A 42 -6.43 -18.81 -7.68
C THR A 42 -6.07 -19.62 -6.44
N SER A 43 -6.63 -20.83 -6.39
CA SER A 43 -6.08 -21.91 -5.61
C SER A 43 -4.85 -22.43 -6.36
N THR A 44 -3.70 -21.81 -6.11
CA THR A 44 -2.43 -22.36 -6.58
C THR A 44 -1.85 -23.25 -5.49
N LYS A 45 -2.25 -24.51 -5.55
CA LYS A 45 -1.51 -25.59 -4.94
C LYS A 45 -0.20 -25.74 -5.70
N SER A 46 0.85 -25.07 -5.28
CA SER A 46 2.20 -25.24 -5.78
C SER A 46 2.90 -26.35 -5.01
N ALA A 47 3.29 -27.36 -5.77
CA ALA A 47 4.17 -28.44 -5.35
C ALA A 47 5.62 -27.94 -5.14
N PRO A 48 6.42 -28.59 -4.31
CA PRO A 48 7.75 -28.13 -3.92
C PRO A 48 8.81 -28.62 -4.91
N ALA A 49 9.64 -27.72 -5.39
CA ALA A 49 11.08 -27.89 -5.63
C ALA A 49 11.62 -26.79 -6.54
N ALA A 50 12.70 -26.15 -6.14
CA ALA A 50 13.51 -25.14 -6.82
C ALA A 50 13.06 -23.66 -6.73
N GLY A 51 12.00 -23.31 -5.99
CA GLY A 51 11.52 -21.93 -5.87
C GLY A 51 11.82 -21.21 -4.54
N GLY A 52 12.57 -21.80 -3.63
CA GLY A 52 12.71 -21.28 -2.25
C GLY A 52 13.29 -19.86 -2.18
N ALA A 53 14.31 -19.58 -2.96
CA ALA A 53 14.98 -18.26 -2.93
C ALA A 53 14.14 -17.16 -3.56
N VAL A 54 13.49 -17.41 -4.70
CA VAL A 54 12.63 -16.41 -5.36
C VAL A 54 11.33 -16.18 -4.59
N ALA A 55 10.76 -17.22 -3.98
CA ALA A 55 9.56 -17.11 -3.14
C ALA A 55 9.85 -16.28 -1.87
N SER A 56 10.99 -16.49 -1.23
CA SER A 56 11.41 -15.71 -0.06
C SER A 56 11.68 -14.25 -0.41
N THR A 57 12.33 -13.98 -1.54
CA THR A 57 12.60 -12.62 -2.01
C THR A 57 11.29 -11.87 -2.33
N GLN A 58 10.33 -12.51 -2.96
CA GLN A 58 9.02 -11.93 -3.22
C GLN A 58 8.23 -11.67 -1.93
N LEU A 59 8.32 -12.58 -0.97
CA LEU A 59 7.68 -12.42 0.33
C LEU A 59 8.25 -11.23 1.08
N VAL A 60 9.57 -11.09 1.13
CA VAL A 60 10.26 -9.96 1.76
C VAL A 60 9.93 -8.64 1.05
N ALA A 61 9.91 -8.61 -0.28
CA ALA A 61 9.54 -7.42 -1.04
C ALA A 61 8.09 -6.98 -0.77
N SER A 62 7.16 -7.94 -0.71
CA SER A 62 5.76 -7.69 -0.37
C SER A 62 5.62 -7.21 1.09
N GLY A 63 6.39 -7.80 2.00
CA GLY A 63 6.46 -7.39 3.40
C GLY A 63 6.98 -5.97 3.56
N ARG A 64 8.00 -5.58 2.79
CA ARG A 64 8.50 -4.20 2.76
C ARG A 64 7.41 -3.22 2.32
N GLY A 65 6.67 -3.54 1.26
CA GLY A 65 5.58 -2.69 0.79
C GLY A 65 4.50 -2.48 1.85
N LEU A 66 4.10 -3.54 2.53
CA LEU A 66 3.12 -3.48 3.61
C LEU A 66 3.68 -2.75 4.85
N TYR A 67 4.94 -2.99 5.20
CA TYR A 67 5.65 -2.31 6.28
C TYR A 67 5.62 -0.79 6.11
N LEU A 68 5.93 -0.28 4.93
CA LEU A 68 5.92 1.15 4.64
C LEU A 68 4.56 1.79 4.83
N GLN A 69 3.48 1.04 4.63
CA GLN A 69 2.11 1.54 4.79
C GLN A 69 1.65 1.59 6.24
N VAL A 70 2.04 0.63 7.06
CA VAL A 70 1.44 0.47 8.39
C VAL A 70 2.41 0.57 9.57
N CYS A 71 3.71 0.35 9.37
CA CYS A 71 4.70 0.29 10.44
C CYS A 71 5.68 1.46 10.43
N ALA A 72 5.99 2.00 9.24
CA ALA A 72 7.06 2.97 9.03
C ALA A 72 6.88 4.29 9.80
N ASN A 73 5.65 4.71 10.06
CA ASN A 73 5.37 5.92 10.85
C ASN A 73 5.97 5.86 12.26
N CYS A 74 6.01 4.67 12.86
CA CYS A 74 6.56 4.49 14.20
C CYS A 74 7.98 3.94 14.19
N HIS A 75 8.29 2.99 13.29
CA HIS A 75 9.58 2.32 13.27
C HIS A 75 10.58 2.91 12.29
N GLY A 76 10.17 3.91 11.49
CA GLY A 76 11.00 4.53 10.44
C GLY A 76 10.92 3.79 9.11
N GLN A 77 11.17 4.48 8.00
CA GLN A 77 11.08 3.90 6.65
C GLN A 77 12.13 2.81 6.39
N GLN A 78 13.21 2.83 7.13
CA GLN A 78 14.28 1.85 7.11
C GLN A 78 14.29 0.97 8.36
N ALA A 79 13.22 0.97 9.14
CA ALA A 79 13.09 0.24 10.39
C ALA A 79 14.10 0.63 11.49
N GLN A 80 14.75 1.78 11.33
CA GLN A 80 15.79 2.30 12.22
C GLN A 80 15.27 2.76 13.59
N GLY A 81 13.94 2.81 13.78
CA GLY A 81 13.31 3.36 14.96
C GLY A 81 13.10 4.89 14.86
N VAL A 82 11.95 5.37 15.32
CA VAL A 82 11.61 6.79 15.48
C VAL A 82 10.81 6.96 16.77
N ILE A 83 9.54 6.56 16.79
CA ILE A 83 8.71 6.48 18.00
C ILE A 83 8.81 5.08 18.60
N GLY A 84 8.77 4.07 17.72
CA GLY A 84 9.01 2.66 18.05
C GLY A 84 10.51 2.32 18.03
N PRO A 85 10.87 1.14 18.54
CA PRO A 85 12.24 0.70 18.54
C PRO A 85 12.78 0.42 17.14
N ASN A 86 14.12 0.38 17.01
CA ASN A 86 14.82 -0.17 15.87
C ASN A 86 14.46 -1.66 15.73
N LEU A 87 14.19 -2.11 14.50
CA LEU A 87 13.83 -3.49 14.19
C LEU A 87 14.96 -4.27 13.50
N HIS A 88 16.14 -3.66 13.32
CA HIS A 88 17.31 -4.38 12.80
C HIS A 88 17.87 -5.32 13.85
N HIS A 89 18.40 -6.43 13.37
CA HIS A 89 19.06 -7.46 14.21
C HIS A 89 18.17 -8.00 15.35
N LEU A 90 16.85 -8.14 15.06
CA LEU A 90 15.96 -8.77 16.04
C LEU A 90 16.33 -10.25 16.20
N ASN A 91 16.69 -10.63 17.43
CA ASN A 91 16.92 -12.02 17.80
C ASN A 91 15.65 -12.69 18.36
N ASP A 92 14.51 -12.11 18.11
CA ASP A 92 13.22 -12.61 18.56
C ASP A 92 12.70 -13.71 17.59
N PRO A 93 12.15 -14.81 18.11
CA PRO A 93 11.55 -15.85 17.25
C PRO A 93 10.33 -15.29 16.52
N ASP A 94 10.07 -15.80 15.30
CA ASP A 94 8.95 -15.41 14.43
C ASP A 94 7.61 -15.36 15.17
N ALA A 95 7.36 -16.34 16.03
CA ALA A 95 6.14 -16.40 16.82
C ALA A 95 5.96 -15.21 17.77
N LYS A 96 7.06 -14.67 18.32
CA LYS A 96 7.03 -13.50 19.17
C LYS A 96 6.80 -12.23 18.36
N VAL A 97 7.49 -12.09 17.22
CA VAL A 97 7.28 -10.96 16.29
C VAL A 97 5.84 -10.97 15.79
N TYR A 98 5.34 -12.13 15.36
CA TYR A 98 3.94 -12.32 14.96
C TYR A 98 2.98 -11.89 16.08
N HIS A 99 3.19 -12.37 17.31
CA HIS A 99 2.34 -12.04 18.45
C HIS A 99 2.29 -10.53 18.71
N ASN A 100 3.44 -9.87 18.67
CA ASN A 100 3.52 -8.42 18.89
C ASN A 100 2.80 -7.63 17.80
N ILE A 101 2.90 -8.05 16.53
CA ILE A 101 2.17 -7.43 15.43
C ILE A 101 0.66 -7.67 15.59
N ALA A 102 0.25 -8.91 15.82
CA ALA A 102 -1.15 -9.28 15.91
C ALA A 102 -1.86 -8.61 17.09
N ASN A 103 -1.27 -8.63 18.27
CA ASN A 103 -1.92 -8.23 19.51
C ASN A 103 -1.47 -6.86 20.07
N GLY A 104 -0.44 -6.26 19.42
CA GLY A 104 0.19 -5.07 19.94
C GLY A 104 1.19 -5.35 21.05
N PHE A 105 1.88 -4.31 21.50
CA PHE A 105 2.90 -4.44 22.54
C PHE A 105 2.86 -3.29 23.55
N ALA A 106 2.72 -3.63 24.83
CA ALA A 106 2.85 -2.73 25.97
C ALA A 106 2.04 -1.42 25.88
N GLY A 107 0.89 -1.43 25.21
CA GLY A 107 0.06 -0.24 25.01
C GLY A 107 0.64 0.85 24.10
N ARG A 108 1.83 0.63 23.56
CA ARG A 108 2.52 1.57 22.64
C ARG A 108 2.39 1.16 21.18
N MET A 109 2.44 -0.13 20.89
CA MET A 109 2.20 -0.68 19.56
C MET A 109 0.75 -1.14 19.47
N PRO A 110 -0.03 -0.65 18.49
CA PRO A 110 -1.42 -1.07 18.33
C PRO A 110 -1.51 -2.52 17.84
N SER A 111 -2.66 -3.15 18.09
CA SER A 111 -3.00 -4.45 17.53
C SER A 111 -3.36 -4.33 16.04
N TYR A 112 -2.90 -5.27 15.24
CA TYR A 112 -3.19 -5.33 13.80
C TYR A 112 -4.03 -6.53 13.37
N LYS A 113 -4.36 -7.48 14.26
CA LYS A 113 -5.13 -8.68 13.91
C LYS A 113 -6.50 -8.42 13.28
N ASP A 114 -7.11 -7.26 13.60
CA ASP A 114 -8.41 -6.86 13.05
C ASP A 114 -8.28 -6.00 11.78
N LYS A 115 -7.04 -5.64 11.40
CA LYS A 115 -6.72 -4.77 10.26
C LYS A 115 -5.97 -5.50 9.15
N LEU A 116 -5.22 -6.54 9.50
CA LEU A 116 -4.40 -7.32 8.60
C LEU A 116 -4.79 -8.79 8.68
N SER A 117 -4.79 -9.46 7.54
CA SER A 117 -4.97 -10.91 7.50
C SER A 117 -3.76 -11.63 8.12
N ASP A 118 -3.95 -12.88 8.52
CA ASP A 118 -2.88 -13.75 9.02
C ASP A 118 -1.69 -13.84 8.03
N GLY A 119 -1.99 -13.97 6.73
CA GLY A 119 -0.97 -13.98 5.68
C GLY A 119 -0.18 -12.67 5.60
N GLN A 120 -0.82 -11.53 5.76
CA GLN A 120 -0.16 -10.23 5.77
C GLN A 120 0.75 -10.07 7.00
N ILE A 121 0.31 -10.52 8.16
CA ILE A 121 1.13 -10.51 9.38
C ILE A 121 2.36 -11.40 9.21
N LYS A 122 2.21 -12.62 8.67
CA LYS A 122 3.33 -13.51 8.36
C LYS A 122 4.29 -12.91 7.34
N THR A 123 3.77 -12.18 6.36
CA THR A 123 4.59 -11.47 5.37
C THR A 123 5.39 -10.34 6.03
N LEU A 124 4.82 -9.62 6.99
CA LEU A 124 5.52 -8.62 7.80
C LEU A 124 6.61 -9.26 8.67
N VAL A 125 6.32 -10.42 9.29
CA VAL A 125 7.32 -11.16 10.07
C VAL A 125 8.52 -11.51 9.21
N ALA A 126 8.29 -12.08 8.02
CA ALA A 126 9.38 -12.43 7.10
C ALA A 126 10.23 -11.22 6.70
N TYR A 127 9.60 -10.07 6.47
CA TYR A 127 10.33 -8.83 6.18
C TYR A 127 11.15 -8.35 7.38
N VAL A 128 10.54 -8.26 8.56
CA VAL A 128 11.22 -7.78 9.78
C VAL A 128 12.40 -8.69 10.15
N GLN A 129 12.25 -10.01 10.01
CA GLN A 129 13.34 -10.96 10.24
C GLN A 129 14.46 -10.91 9.19
N SER A 130 14.21 -10.28 8.04
CA SER A 130 15.23 -10.07 7.01
C SER A 130 16.06 -8.80 7.21
N LEU A 131 15.76 -8.00 8.23
CA LEU A 131 16.47 -6.76 8.52
C LEU A 131 17.75 -7.05 9.32
N GLU A 132 18.88 -6.96 8.67
CA GLU A 132 20.22 -7.12 9.25
C GLU A 132 20.79 -5.80 9.79
#